data_225f65c16d5fee2aa2b02deefe517e1c
#
_entry.id   225f65c16d5fee2aa2b02deefe517e1c
#
_cell.length_a   1.000
_cell.length_b   1.000
_cell.length_c   1.000
_cell.angle_alpha   90.00
_cell.angle_beta   90.00
_cell.angle_gamma   90.00
#
_symmetry.space_group_name_H-M   'P 1'
#
loop_
_entity.id
_entity.type
_entity.pdbx_description
1 polymer ?
#
loop_
_entity_poly.entity_id
_entity_poly.type
_entity_poly.pdbx_seq_one_letter_code
_entity_poly.pdbx_strand_id
1 'polypeptide(L)'
;MGYISIIADDLTGASDTGIQFRKYGLKTKVILDIDELGQFLDQEEILAINSNTRPLNGEKAYKIVYDICCLLKQAGFGRIYKKVDSTFRGNPGIELEAVMDGLNSNLAILAPSFPDNGRCMIDGYLKVSPVYAGTKDEGLTDTINQTDQQLGHIPTIIQKQMKRKVASIDLETVRQGISAILSKVEKLCAKGYQVMIIDAETKEDLENIALACKSLPEETVMAGSAGFASFLPKVLDLPTNTLKQSPSKKGIILAVAG
;
A
#
# COMPACT_ATOMS: atom_id res chain seq x y z
N MET A 1 11.76 18.40 4.88
CA MET A 1 11.58 16.98 4.52
C MET A 1 10.14 16.63 4.87
N GLY A 2 9.34 16.28 3.88
CA GLY A 2 7.91 16.04 4.12
C GLY A 2 7.68 14.68 4.80
N TYR A 3 6.78 14.67 5.77
CA TYR A 3 6.30 13.45 6.39
C TYR A 3 5.50 12.64 5.37
N ILE A 4 5.48 11.32 5.55
CA ILE A 4 4.61 10.43 4.79
C ILE A 4 3.35 10.15 5.61
N SER A 5 2.18 10.20 4.97
CA SER A 5 0.92 9.73 5.54
C SER A 5 0.45 8.47 4.84
N ILE A 6 -0.32 7.67 5.55
CA ILE A 6 -0.91 6.43 5.06
C ILE A 6 -2.42 6.62 4.99
N ILE A 7 -3.04 6.31 3.86
CA ILE A 7 -4.51 6.26 3.72
C ILE A 7 -4.88 4.81 3.45
N ALA A 8 -5.64 4.21 4.35
CA ALA A 8 -6.17 2.85 4.22
C ALA A 8 -7.70 2.87 4.19
N ASP A 9 -8.29 1.96 3.44
CA ASP A 9 -9.73 1.81 3.26
C ASP A 9 -10.44 1.21 4.49
N ASP A 10 -9.67 0.62 5.42
CA ASP A 10 -10.15 0.10 6.71
C ASP A 10 -9.14 0.28 7.85
N LEU A 11 -9.62 0.11 9.07
CA LEU A 11 -8.84 0.25 10.29
C LEU A 11 -7.70 -0.78 10.39
N THR A 12 -7.96 -2.02 9.99
CA THR A 12 -6.96 -3.09 10.00
C THR A 12 -5.79 -2.73 9.08
N GLY A 13 -6.09 -2.24 7.87
CA GLY A 13 -5.07 -1.80 6.92
C GLY A 13 -4.26 -0.59 7.42
N ALA A 14 -4.90 0.37 8.07
CA ALA A 14 -4.23 1.52 8.68
C ALA A 14 -3.26 1.06 9.79
N SER A 15 -3.73 0.20 10.68
CA SER A 15 -2.95 -0.33 11.80
C SER A 15 -1.79 -1.21 11.33
N ASP A 16 -2.05 -2.15 10.40
CA ASP A 16 -1.05 -3.08 9.86
C ASP A 16 0.06 -2.33 9.11
N THR A 17 -0.30 -1.28 8.39
CA THR A 17 0.69 -0.45 7.70
C THR A 17 1.42 0.48 8.67
N GLY A 18 0.71 1.11 9.59
CA GLY A 18 1.31 2.01 10.59
C GLY A 18 2.37 1.32 11.46
N ILE A 19 2.14 0.06 11.84
CA ILE A 19 3.12 -0.70 12.63
C ILE A 19 4.44 -0.93 11.87
N GLN A 20 4.42 -0.98 10.52
CA GLN A 20 5.65 -1.15 9.75
C GLN A 20 6.58 0.07 9.94
N PHE A 21 6.01 1.26 9.99
CA PHE A 21 6.78 2.49 10.29
C PHE A 21 7.21 2.54 11.76
N ARG A 22 6.34 2.12 12.67
CA ARG A 22 6.66 2.06 14.11
C ARG A 22 7.84 1.15 14.42
N LYS A 23 8.01 0.04 13.69
CA LYS A 23 9.16 -0.88 13.84
C LYS A 23 10.51 -0.17 13.62
N TYR A 24 10.54 0.90 12.86
CA TYR A 24 11.72 1.74 12.64
C TYR A 24 11.85 2.90 13.65
N GLY A 25 11.07 2.88 14.72
CA GLY A 25 11.12 3.92 15.76
C GLY A 25 10.42 5.23 15.39
N LEU A 26 9.74 5.29 14.25
CA LEU A 26 8.97 6.44 13.83
C LEU A 26 7.71 6.58 14.70
N LYS A 27 7.43 7.78 15.16
CA LYS A 27 6.18 8.05 15.83
C LYS A 27 5.04 7.86 14.83
N THR A 28 4.10 6.99 15.16
CA THR A 28 3.00 6.66 14.27
C THR A 28 1.69 6.70 15.03
N LYS A 29 0.72 7.40 14.49
CA LYS A 29 -0.62 7.54 15.05
C LYS A 29 -1.65 6.99 14.06
N VAL A 30 -2.56 6.14 14.55
CA VAL A 30 -3.70 5.67 13.77
C VAL A 30 -4.88 6.62 14.03
N ILE A 31 -5.40 7.21 12.96
CA ILE A 31 -6.57 8.08 12.99
C ILE A 31 -7.79 7.23 12.70
N LEU A 32 -8.67 7.12 13.68
CA LEU A 32 -9.87 6.29 13.62
C LEU A 32 -11.03 7.02 12.92
N ASP A 33 -11.13 8.32 13.22
CA ASP A 33 -12.16 9.19 12.69
C ASP A 33 -11.52 10.34 11.90
N ILE A 34 -11.89 10.45 10.64
CA ILE A 34 -11.37 11.51 9.74
C ILE A 34 -11.77 12.91 10.19
N ASP A 35 -12.87 13.08 10.93
CA ASP A 35 -13.28 14.38 11.46
C ASP A 35 -12.27 14.91 12.51
N GLU A 36 -11.50 14.02 13.13
CA GLU A 36 -10.44 14.39 14.07
C GLU A 36 -9.09 14.66 13.39
N LEU A 37 -8.93 14.35 12.10
CA LEU A 37 -7.65 14.44 11.41
C LEU A 37 -6.99 15.81 11.56
N GLY A 38 -7.77 16.89 11.51
CA GLY A 38 -7.28 18.27 11.66
C GLY A 38 -6.49 18.53 12.94
N GLN A 39 -6.77 17.79 14.02
CA GLN A 39 -6.09 17.95 15.31
C GLN A 39 -4.64 17.42 15.34
N PHE A 40 -4.26 16.64 14.31
CA PHE A 40 -2.99 15.91 14.25
C PHE A 40 -2.06 16.39 13.14
N LEU A 41 -2.49 17.36 12.33
CA LEU A 41 -1.73 17.81 11.15
C LEU A 41 -0.42 18.53 11.49
N ASP A 42 -0.33 19.16 12.64
CA ASP A 42 0.86 19.90 13.10
C ASP A 42 1.89 19.00 13.82
N GLN A 43 1.62 17.71 13.91
CA GLN A 43 2.47 16.77 14.64
C GLN A 43 3.51 16.13 13.72
N GLU A 44 4.76 16.05 14.20
CA GLU A 44 5.85 15.33 13.53
C GLU A 44 5.68 13.81 13.67
N GLU A 45 4.59 13.27 13.14
CA GLU A 45 4.24 11.85 13.24
C GLU A 45 3.83 11.29 11.88
N ILE A 46 3.95 9.98 11.74
CA ILE A 46 3.34 9.26 10.62
C ILE A 46 1.84 9.11 10.94
N LEU A 47 0.99 9.63 10.10
CA LEU A 47 -0.45 9.48 10.23
C LEU A 47 -0.93 8.29 9.41
N ALA A 48 -1.49 7.28 10.07
CA ALA A 48 -2.14 6.14 9.43
C ALA A 48 -3.65 6.31 9.53
N ILE A 49 -4.28 6.73 8.45
CA ILE A 49 -5.66 7.20 8.41
C ILE A 49 -6.56 6.08 7.94
N ASN A 50 -7.56 5.74 8.77
CA ASN A 50 -8.68 4.90 8.38
C ASN A 50 -9.72 5.75 7.66
N SER A 51 -9.79 5.66 6.33
CA SER A 51 -10.82 6.37 5.55
C SER A 51 -12.20 5.71 5.62
N ASN A 52 -12.27 4.46 6.10
CA ASN A 52 -13.51 3.66 6.19
C ASN A 52 -14.31 3.63 4.87
N THR A 53 -13.62 3.59 3.75
CA THR A 53 -14.20 3.70 2.39
C THR A 53 -14.51 2.35 1.75
N ARG A 54 -14.02 1.25 2.32
CA ARG A 54 -14.20 -0.11 1.76
C ARG A 54 -15.66 -0.47 1.45
N PRO A 55 -16.65 -0.21 2.33
CA PRO A 55 -18.05 -0.57 2.08
C PRO A 55 -18.80 0.45 1.21
N LEU A 56 -18.17 1.59 0.86
CA LEU A 56 -18.82 2.67 0.16
C LEU A 56 -18.84 2.44 -1.35
N ASN A 57 -19.75 3.12 -2.05
CA ASN A 57 -19.69 3.21 -3.50
C ASN A 57 -18.48 4.06 -3.96
N GLY A 58 -18.07 3.88 -5.22
CA GLY A 58 -16.87 4.49 -5.76
C GLY A 58 -16.84 6.02 -5.68
N GLU A 59 -17.96 6.68 -5.93
CA GLU A 59 -18.04 8.15 -5.90
C GLU A 59 -17.77 8.71 -4.49
N LYS A 60 -18.40 8.12 -3.47
CA LYS A 60 -18.17 8.50 -2.08
C LYS A 60 -16.74 8.18 -1.63
N ALA A 61 -16.25 6.99 -1.99
CA ALA A 61 -14.89 6.58 -1.67
C ALA A 61 -13.87 7.56 -2.29
N TYR A 62 -14.04 7.91 -3.57
CA TYR A 62 -13.20 8.90 -4.24
C TYR A 62 -13.19 10.23 -3.50
N LYS A 63 -14.39 10.78 -3.21
CA LYS A 63 -14.52 12.08 -2.58
C LYS A 63 -13.81 12.14 -1.23
N ILE A 64 -14.04 11.15 -0.35
CA ILE A 64 -13.43 11.09 0.97
C ILE A 64 -11.89 11.03 0.86
N VAL A 65 -11.36 10.15 0.02
CA VAL A 65 -9.91 9.98 -0.14
C VAL A 65 -9.30 11.25 -0.74
N TYR A 66 -9.94 11.86 -1.73
CA TYR A 66 -9.50 13.12 -2.34
C TYR A 66 -9.45 14.26 -1.31
N ASP A 67 -10.50 14.42 -0.50
CA ASP A 67 -10.58 15.45 0.53
C ASP A 67 -9.47 15.27 1.59
N ILE A 68 -9.22 14.02 2.04
CA ILE A 68 -8.10 13.70 2.94
C ILE A 68 -6.77 14.09 2.30
N CYS A 69 -6.53 13.77 1.02
CA CYS A 69 -5.29 14.12 0.32
C CYS A 69 -5.09 15.63 0.25
N CYS A 70 -6.14 16.39 -0.07
CA CYS A 70 -6.07 17.84 -0.13
C CYS A 70 -5.73 18.44 1.24
N LEU A 71 -6.32 17.94 2.31
CA LEU A 71 -6.05 18.37 3.68
C LEU A 71 -4.61 18.09 4.08
N LEU A 72 -4.11 16.88 3.82
CA LEU A 72 -2.73 16.49 4.09
C LEU A 72 -1.73 17.35 3.31
N LYS A 73 -2.01 17.59 2.03
CA LYS A 73 -1.16 18.43 1.17
C LYS A 73 -1.10 19.88 1.68
N GLN A 74 -2.22 20.45 2.09
CA GLN A 74 -2.28 21.79 2.68
C GLN A 74 -1.48 21.88 3.98
N ALA A 75 -1.45 20.80 4.76
CA ALA A 75 -0.67 20.68 5.99
C ALA A 75 0.83 20.37 5.77
N GLY A 76 1.28 20.27 4.49
CA GLY A 76 2.69 20.05 4.16
C GLY A 76 3.12 18.59 4.06
N PHE A 77 2.19 17.63 4.12
CA PHE A 77 2.50 16.23 3.84
C PHE A 77 2.67 16.05 2.32
N GLY A 78 3.91 15.93 1.88
CA GLY A 78 4.25 15.81 0.45
C GLY A 78 4.10 14.39 -0.09
N ARG A 79 4.09 13.37 0.78
CA ARG A 79 4.05 11.96 0.40
C ARG A 79 2.88 11.24 1.04
N ILE A 80 2.14 10.50 0.24
CA ILE A 80 1.03 9.65 0.71
C ILE A 80 1.28 8.22 0.22
N TYR A 81 1.18 7.27 1.15
CA TYR A 81 1.11 5.86 0.85
C TYR A 81 -0.35 5.42 0.82
N LYS A 82 -0.83 4.93 -0.33
CA LYS A 82 -2.17 4.35 -0.43
C LYS A 82 -2.12 2.86 -0.11
N LYS A 83 -2.61 2.50 1.07
CA LYS A 83 -2.79 1.09 1.43
C LYS A 83 -3.99 0.52 0.68
N VAL A 84 -3.78 -0.61 0.03
CA VAL A 84 -4.84 -1.37 -0.62
C VAL A 84 -5.14 -2.65 0.15
N ASP A 85 -6.39 -3.10 0.09
CA ASP A 85 -6.76 -4.40 0.65
C ASP A 85 -6.01 -5.52 -0.08
N SER A 86 -5.45 -6.46 0.66
CA SER A 86 -4.64 -7.55 0.10
C SER A 86 -5.43 -8.54 -0.76
N THR A 87 -6.76 -8.44 -0.77
CA THR A 87 -7.67 -9.20 -1.63
C THR A 87 -8.42 -8.29 -2.62
N PHE A 88 -8.03 -7.03 -2.75
CA PHE A 88 -8.60 -6.02 -3.65
C PHE A 88 -10.10 -5.79 -3.48
N ARG A 89 -10.63 -5.97 -2.26
CA ARG A 89 -12.01 -5.57 -1.93
C ARG A 89 -12.16 -4.05 -1.96
N GLY A 90 -13.38 -3.57 -2.13
CA GLY A 90 -13.70 -2.16 -2.14
C GLY A 90 -13.35 -1.47 -3.47
N ASN A 91 -12.75 -0.30 -3.39
CA ASN A 91 -12.55 0.61 -4.51
C ASN A 91 -11.06 0.95 -4.75
N PRO A 92 -10.12 -0.02 -4.79
CA PRO A 92 -8.69 0.27 -4.75
C PRO A 92 -8.20 1.14 -5.92
N GLY A 93 -8.74 0.97 -7.13
CA GLY A 93 -8.40 1.79 -8.29
C GLY A 93 -8.96 3.21 -8.17
N ILE A 94 -10.22 3.34 -7.76
CA ILE A 94 -10.88 4.65 -7.58
C ILE A 94 -10.17 5.46 -6.48
N GLU A 95 -9.82 4.81 -5.37
CA GLU A 95 -9.13 5.46 -4.26
C GLU A 95 -7.68 5.84 -4.62
N LEU A 96 -6.99 5.01 -5.42
CA LEU A 96 -5.67 5.34 -5.93
C LEU A 96 -5.76 6.55 -6.88
N GLU A 97 -6.78 6.61 -7.74
CA GLU A 97 -7.01 7.75 -8.61
C GLU A 97 -7.27 9.03 -7.80
N ALA A 98 -8.05 8.94 -6.72
CA ALA A 98 -8.31 10.06 -5.82
C ALA A 98 -7.02 10.60 -5.16
N VAL A 99 -6.11 9.71 -4.74
CA VAL A 99 -4.79 10.11 -4.20
C VAL A 99 -3.95 10.81 -5.28
N MET A 100 -3.90 10.25 -6.48
CA MET A 100 -3.14 10.83 -7.59
C MET A 100 -3.68 12.23 -7.96
N ASP A 101 -5.00 12.40 -7.99
CA ASP A 101 -5.62 13.69 -8.27
C ASP A 101 -5.35 14.72 -7.15
N GLY A 102 -5.52 14.32 -5.88
CA GLY A 102 -5.28 15.18 -4.73
C GLY A 102 -3.82 15.68 -4.64
N LEU A 103 -2.87 14.84 -5.03
CA LEU A 103 -1.44 15.19 -5.07
C LEU A 103 -1.01 15.85 -6.38
N ASN A 104 -1.84 15.87 -7.43
CA ASN A 104 -1.48 16.21 -8.81
C ASN A 104 -0.35 15.31 -9.35
N SER A 105 -0.39 14.03 -9.00
CA SER A 105 0.61 13.05 -9.44
C SER A 105 0.23 12.43 -10.79
N ASN A 106 1.23 12.25 -11.64
CA ASN A 106 1.09 11.60 -12.94
C ASN A 106 1.61 10.17 -12.97
N LEU A 107 2.17 9.69 -11.85
CA LEU A 107 2.71 8.34 -11.76
C LEU A 107 2.36 7.70 -10.41
N ALA A 108 1.92 6.45 -10.47
CA ALA A 108 1.74 5.61 -9.29
C ALA A 108 2.42 4.25 -9.48
N ILE A 109 3.02 3.76 -8.40
CA ILE A 109 3.56 2.40 -8.27
C ILE A 109 2.69 1.64 -7.28
N LEU A 110 2.10 0.53 -7.71
CA LEU A 110 1.28 -0.35 -6.90
C LEU A 110 1.95 -1.72 -6.76
N ALA A 111 2.44 -2.05 -5.55
CA ALA A 111 3.03 -3.33 -5.21
C ALA A 111 2.20 -4.03 -4.10
N PRO A 112 1.24 -4.88 -4.48
CA PRO A 112 0.27 -5.44 -3.54
C PRO A 112 0.76 -6.64 -2.75
N SER A 113 1.87 -7.26 -3.13
CA SER A 113 2.40 -8.48 -2.51
C SER A 113 2.76 -8.31 -1.04
N PHE A 114 2.56 -9.37 -0.26
CA PHE A 114 2.99 -9.47 1.13
C PHE A 114 3.51 -10.88 1.41
N PRO A 115 4.77 -11.18 1.03
CA PRO A 115 5.34 -12.52 1.15
C PRO A 115 5.29 -13.11 2.56
N ASP A 116 5.50 -12.30 3.61
CA ASP A 116 5.40 -12.74 5.01
C ASP A 116 4.01 -13.26 5.38
N ASN A 117 2.98 -12.83 4.67
CA ASN A 117 1.61 -13.29 4.83
C ASN A 117 1.20 -14.25 3.70
N GLY A 118 2.18 -14.84 3.00
CA GLY A 118 1.97 -15.80 1.93
C GLY A 118 1.25 -15.26 0.71
N ARG A 119 1.27 -13.95 0.49
CA ARG A 119 0.62 -13.31 -0.66
C ARG A 119 1.65 -12.79 -1.63
N CYS A 120 1.61 -13.28 -2.86
CA CYS A 120 2.48 -12.80 -3.93
C CYS A 120 1.67 -12.48 -5.17
N MET A 121 2.25 -11.70 -6.05
CA MET A 121 1.67 -11.37 -7.35
C MET A 121 2.62 -11.83 -8.45
N ILE A 122 2.10 -12.62 -9.39
CA ILE A 122 2.85 -13.21 -10.50
C ILE A 122 1.96 -13.13 -11.74
N ASP A 123 2.50 -12.60 -12.83
CA ASP A 123 1.79 -12.40 -14.10
C ASP A 123 0.50 -11.56 -13.95
N GLY A 124 0.50 -10.63 -12.99
CA GLY A 124 -0.67 -9.80 -12.69
C GLY A 124 -1.77 -10.51 -11.88
N TYR A 125 -1.54 -11.74 -11.41
CA TYR A 125 -2.49 -12.49 -10.59
C TYR A 125 -2.01 -12.59 -9.15
N LEU A 126 -2.92 -12.32 -8.21
CA LEU A 126 -2.66 -12.53 -6.79
C LEU A 126 -2.70 -14.02 -6.46
N LYS A 127 -1.65 -14.52 -5.83
CA LYS A 127 -1.54 -15.90 -5.34
C LYS A 127 -1.41 -15.91 -3.82
N VAL A 128 -2.05 -16.87 -3.17
CA VAL A 128 -1.99 -17.04 -1.72
C VAL A 128 -1.39 -18.41 -1.41
N SER A 129 -0.31 -18.44 -0.62
CA SER A 129 0.32 -19.68 -0.23
C SER A 129 -0.57 -20.49 0.73
N PRO A 130 -0.79 -21.78 0.48
CA PRO A 130 -1.58 -22.65 1.37
C PRO A 130 -1.04 -22.72 2.80
N VAL A 131 0.27 -22.57 3.00
CA VAL A 131 0.92 -22.60 4.33
C VAL A 131 0.42 -21.47 5.23
N TYR A 132 0.04 -20.32 4.67
CA TYR A 132 -0.45 -19.16 5.40
C TYR A 132 -1.97 -19.08 5.46
N ALA A 133 -2.68 -19.90 4.71
CA ALA A 133 -4.11 -20.04 4.83
C ALA A 133 -4.55 -20.65 6.17
N GLY A 134 -3.58 -21.09 7.00
CA GLY A 134 -3.77 -21.40 8.42
C GLY A 134 -4.61 -22.64 8.72
N THR A 135 -5.04 -23.36 7.71
CA THR A 135 -5.91 -24.52 7.88
C THR A 135 -5.47 -25.68 7.00
N LYS A 136 -5.38 -26.85 7.64
CA LYS A 136 -5.50 -28.15 6.93
C LYS A 136 -6.95 -28.39 6.47
N ASP A 137 -7.81 -27.38 6.52
CA ASP A 137 -9.17 -27.46 6.01
C ASP A 137 -9.17 -27.22 4.51
N GLU A 138 -9.37 -28.30 3.78
CA GLU A 138 -9.48 -28.33 2.32
C GLU A 138 -10.54 -27.32 1.81
N GLY A 139 -11.53 -26.95 2.62
CA GLY A 139 -12.56 -25.96 2.29
C GLY A 139 -12.09 -24.52 2.17
N LEU A 140 -11.02 -24.12 2.86
CA LEU A 140 -10.52 -22.75 2.78
C LEU A 140 -9.56 -22.57 1.58
N THR A 141 -8.83 -23.60 1.21
CA THR A 141 -8.03 -23.63 -0.02
C THR A 141 -8.92 -23.51 -1.26
N ASP A 142 -10.08 -24.15 -1.28
CA ASP A 142 -11.05 -24.03 -2.37
C ASP A 142 -11.67 -22.62 -2.42
N THR A 143 -11.92 -21.99 -1.27
CA THR A 143 -12.44 -20.61 -1.23
C THR A 143 -11.38 -19.59 -1.69
N ILE A 144 -10.10 -19.79 -1.36
CA ILE A 144 -8.99 -18.96 -1.83
C ILE A 144 -8.74 -19.17 -3.32
N ASN A 145 -8.77 -20.43 -3.79
CA ASN A 145 -8.67 -20.74 -5.21
C ASN A 145 -9.88 -20.20 -6.00
N GLN A 146 -11.07 -20.20 -5.43
CA GLN A 146 -12.25 -19.56 -6.03
C GLN A 146 -12.12 -18.04 -6.04
N THR A 147 -11.45 -17.44 -5.01
CA THR A 147 -11.20 -16.01 -4.97
C THR A 147 -10.14 -15.59 -6.00
N ASP A 148 -9.08 -16.40 -6.22
CA ASP A 148 -8.11 -16.18 -7.29
C ASP A 148 -8.76 -16.24 -8.68
N GLN A 149 -9.67 -17.18 -8.89
CA GLN A 149 -10.45 -17.26 -10.13
C GLN A 149 -11.51 -16.15 -10.24
N GLN A 150 -12.05 -15.65 -9.13
CA GLN A 150 -13.05 -14.56 -9.10
C GLN A 150 -12.42 -13.18 -9.20
N LEU A 151 -11.22 -12.94 -8.63
CA LEU A 151 -10.56 -11.65 -8.70
C LEU A 151 -10.04 -11.35 -10.10
N GLY A 152 -9.61 -12.36 -10.85
CA GLY A 152 -9.07 -12.18 -12.19
C GLY A 152 -7.73 -11.43 -12.19
N HIS A 153 -7.37 -10.92 -13.35
CA HIS A 153 -6.12 -10.18 -13.56
C HIS A 153 -6.18 -8.80 -12.92
N ILE A 154 -5.36 -8.55 -11.90
CA ILE A 154 -5.40 -7.32 -11.06
C ILE A 154 -5.27 -6.03 -11.88
N PRO A 155 -4.33 -5.92 -12.84
CA PRO A 155 -4.27 -4.75 -13.71
C PRO A 155 -5.58 -4.46 -14.46
N THR A 156 -6.29 -5.49 -14.88
CA THR A 156 -7.59 -5.34 -15.54
C THR A 156 -8.67 -4.85 -14.57
N ILE A 157 -8.65 -5.33 -13.33
CA ILE A 157 -9.59 -4.88 -12.28
C ILE A 157 -9.37 -3.42 -11.96
N ILE A 158 -8.12 -3.02 -11.73
CA ILE A 158 -7.77 -1.63 -11.43
C ILE A 158 -8.10 -0.72 -12.61
N GLN A 159 -7.79 -1.15 -13.85
CA GLN A 159 -8.13 -0.37 -15.06
C GLN A 159 -9.63 -0.09 -15.20
N LYS A 160 -10.50 -1.01 -14.76
CA LYS A 160 -11.96 -0.79 -14.78
C LYS A 160 -12.43 0.26 -13.76
N GLN A 161 -11.64 0.52 -12.74
CA GLN A 161 -11.98 1.43 -11.65
C GLN A 161 -11.40 2.83 -11.83
N MET A 162 -10.52 3.07 -12.83
CA MET A 162 -9.85 4.36 -12.99
C MET A 162 -9.72 4.77 -14.46
N LYS A 163 -9.57 6.08 -14.68
CA LYS A 163 -9.41 6.66 -16.02
C LYS A 163 -7.97 6.59 -16.53
N ARG A 164 -6.99 6.62 -15.60
CA ARG A 164 -5.57 6.55 -15.92
C ARG A 164 -5.22 5.18 -16.50
N LYS A 165 -4.29 5.16 -17.44
CA LYS A 165 -3.84 3.91 -18.06
C LYS A 165 -2.96 3.10 -17.12
N VAL A 166 -3.29 1.83 -16.97
CA VAL A 166 -2.64 0.88 -16.07
C VAL A 166 -1.78 -0.09 -16.88
N ALA A 167 -0.55 -0.34 -16.43
CA ALA A 167 0.34 -1.36 -17.00
C ALA A 167 0.85 -2.30 -15.90
N SER A 168 1.28 -3.50 -16.30
CA SER A 168 2.02 -4.44 -15.46
C SER A 168 3.51 -4.35 -15.69
N ILE A 169 4.27 -4.61 -14.63
CA ILE A 169 5.70 -4.93 -14.69
C ILE A 169 5.85 -6.34 -14.11
N ASP A 170 6.35 -7.25 -14.92
CA ASP A 170 6.48 -8.67 -14.60
C ASP A 170 7.64 -8.94 -13.64
N LEU A 171 7.59 -10.13 -13.02
CA LEU A 171 8.57 -10.58 -12.04
C LEU A 171 9.97 -10.72 -12.63
N GLU A 172 10.09 -11.08 -13.92
CA GLU A 172 11.37 -11.17 -14.60
C GLU A 172 12.08 -9.82 -14.65
N THR A 173 11.36 -8.76 -14.99
CA THR A 173 11.87 -7.38 -14.96
C THR A 173 12.31 -6.97 -13.55
N VAL A 174 11.53 -7.32 -12.52
CA VAL A 174 11.86 -7.00 -11.11
C VAL A 174 13.16 -7.68 -10.70
N ARG A 175 13.36 -8.94 -11.07
CA ARG A 175 14.55 -9.75 -10.75
C ARG A 175 15.80 -9.35 -11.53
N GLN A 176 15.66 -8.61 -12.63
CA GLN A 176 16.78 -7.96 -13.30
C GLN A 176 17.28 -6.71 -12.54
N GLY A 177 16.58 -6.30 -11.49
CA GLY A 177 16.99 -5.26 -10.56
C GLY A 177 16.48 -3.85 -10.87
N ILE A 178 16.94 -2.90 -10.07
CA ILE A 178 16.44 -1.52 -10.02
C ILE A 178 16.46 -0.84 -11.38
N SER A 179 17.58 -0.94 -12.12
CA SER A 179 17.73 -0.29 -13.42
C SER A 179 16.76 -0.80 -14.47
N ALA A 180 16.41 -2.11 -14.43
CA ALA A 180 15.43 -2.70 -15.33
C ALA A 180 14.02 -2.20 -15.00
N ILE A 181 13.65 -2.13 -13.70
CA ILE A 181 12.38 -1.56 -13.25
C ILE A 181 12.24 -0.12 -13.75
N LEU A 182 13.25 0.74 -13.50
CA LEU A 182 13.23 2.14 -13.90
C LEU A 182 13.09 2.31 -15.42
N SER A 183 13.89 1.56 -16.20
CA SER A 183 13.79 1.58 -17.67
C SER A 183 12.42 1.13 -18.18
N LYS A 184 11.80 0.13 -17.51
CA LYS A 184 10.45 -0.32 -17.86
C LYS A 184 9.41 0.74 -17.55
N VAL A 185 9.48 1.37 -16.36
CA VAL A 185 8.60 2.49 -15.97
C VAL A 185 8.70 3.62 -17.01
N GLU A 186 9.92 4.07 -17.35
CA GLU A 186 10.13 5.12 -18.33
C GLU A 186 9.49 4.78 -19.69
N LYS A 187 9.74 3.57 -20.20
CA LYS A 187 9.15 3.10 -21.47
C LYS A 187 7.61 3.05 -21.43
N LEU A 188 7.03 2.71 -20.30
CA LEU A 188 5.59 2.67 -20.13
C LEU A 188 5.00 4.08 -20.01
N CYS A 189 5.65 4.98 -19.26
CA CYS A 189 5.28 6.40 -19.18
C CYS A 189 5.29 7.06 -20.56
N ALA A 190 6.31 6.80 -21.40
CA ALA A 190 6.39 7.29 -22.77
C ALA A 190 5.23 6.83 -23.66
N LYS A 191 4.57 5.70 -23.31
CA LYS A 191 3.35 5.19 -23.96
C LYS A 191 2.06 5.71 -23.33
N GLY A 192 2.16 6.61 -22.35
CA GLY A 192 1.03 7.23 -21.66
C GLY A 192 0.42 6.39 -20.54
N TYR A 193 1.11 5.35 -20.04
CA TYR A 193 0.71 4.66 -18.83
C TYR A 193 1.11 5.49 -17.61
N GLN A 194 0.24 5.51 -16.59
CA GLN A 194 0.42 6.33 -15.40
C GLN A 194 0.40 5.51 -14.11
N VAL A 195 -0.06 4.27 -14.16
CA VAL A 195 -0.11 3.36 -13.00
C VAL A 195 0.61 2.08 -13.36
N MET A 196 1.66 1.76 -12.61
CA MET A 196 2.46 0.54 -12.78
C MET A 196 2.12 -0.42 -11.64
N ILE A 197 1.51 -1.54 -11.97
CA ILE A 197 1.29 -2.64 -11.03
C ILE A 197 2.45 -3.60 -11.18
N ILE A 198 3.18 -3.84 -10.09
CA ILE A 198 4.45 -4.56 -10.16
C ILE A 198 4.34 -5.89 -9.43
N ASP A 199 4.71 -6.96 -10.12
CA ASP A 199 4.77 -8.30 -9.56
C ASP A 199 5.87 -8.41 -8.50
N ALA A 200 5.61 -9.20 -7.45
CA ALA A 200 6.60 -9.56 -6.45
C ALA A 200 6.21 -10.88 -5.77
N GLU A 201 7.16 -11.76 -5.58
CA GLU A 201 6.99 -13.05 -4.91
C GLU A 201 7.73 -13.09 -3.58
N THR A 202 8.86 -12.40 -3.49
CA THR A 202 9.76 -12.40 -2.34
C THR A 202 9.90 -11.01 -1.71
N LYS A 203 10.51 -10.97 -0.51
CA LYS A 203 10.90 -9.69 0.10
C LYS A 203 11.93 -8.94 -0.72
N GLU A 204 12.86 -9.66 -1.34
CA GLU A 204 13.88 -9.07 -2.19
C GLU A 204 13.26 -8.38 -3.41
N ASP A 205 12.23 -8.99 -4.01
CA ASP A 205 11.47 -8.36 -5.08
C ASP A 205 10.84 -7.03 -4.62
N LEU A 206 10.21 -7.03 -3.43
CA LEU A 206 9.63 -5.80 -2.85
C LEU A 206 10.70 -4.75 -2.50
N GLU A 207 11.86 -5.16 -2.01
CA GLU A 207 12.98 -4.26 -1.74
C GLU A 207 13.50 -3.61 -3.01
N ASN A 208 13.66 -4.36 -4.10
CA ASN A 208 14.05 -3.84 -5.41
C ASN A 208 13.03 -2.81 -5.92
N ILE A 209 11.74 -3.08 -5.79
CA ILE A 209 10.68 -2.13 -6.17
C ILE A 209 10.77 -0.85 -5.32
N ALA A 210 10.93 -1.00 -4.00
CA ALA A 210 11.04 0.15 -3.10
C ALA A 210 12.26 1.01 -3.41
N LEU A 211 13.42 0.39 -3.68
CA LEU A 211 14.65 1.08 -4.08
C LEU A 211 14.48 1.78 -5.44
N ALA A 212 13.78 1.18 -6.38
CA ALA A 212 13.45 1.85 -7.64
C ALA A 212 12.58 3.09 -7.40
N CYS A 213 11.59 3.02 -6.48
CA CYS A 213 10.74 4.17 -6.13
C CYS A 213 11.53 5.37 -5.60
N LYS A 214 12.68 5.14 -4.94
CA LYS A 214 13.56 6.23 -4.46
C LYS A 214 14.08 7.11 -5.60
N SER A 215 14.26 6.53 -6.79
CA SER A 215 14.81 7.21 -7.97
C SER A 215 13.73 7.80 -8.89
N LEU A 216 12.46 7.58 -8.58
CA LEU A 216 11.33 8.18 -9.30
C LEU A 216 11.05 9.61 -8.81
N PRO A 217 10.29 10.41 -9.58
CA PRO A 217 9.86 11.75 -9.14
C PRO A 217 9.24 11.74 -7.75
N GLU A 218 9.48 12.78 -6.95
CA GLU A 218 9.04 12.84 -5.54
C GLU A 218 7.51 12.77 -5.39
N GLU A 219 6.79 13.27 -6.38
CA GLU A 219 5.33 13.24 -6.47
C GLU A 219 4.75 11.87 -6.85
N THR A 220 5.61 10.86 -7.11
CA THR A 220 5.13 9.50 -7.42
C THR A 220 4.36 8.92 -6.25
N VAL A 221 3.11 8.52 -6.50
CA VAL A 221 2.28 7.86 -5.50
C VAL A 221 2.74 6.42 -5.32
N MET A 222 3.02 6.04 -4.08
CA MET A 222 3.29 4.65 -3.72
C MET A 222 2.03 4.03 -3.12
N ALA A 223 1.69 2.84 -3.60
CA ALA A 223 0.53 2.09 -3.13
C ALA A 223 0.86 0.61 -2.98
N GLY A 224 0.10 -0.10 -2.13
CA GLY A 224 0.30 -1.54 -1.98
C GLY A 224 -0.10 -2.09 -0.62
N SER A 225 0.51 -3.21 -0.26
CA SER A 225 0.32 -3.90 1.00
C SER A 225 1.15 -3.29 2.14
N ALA A 226 0.89 -3.74 3.37
CA ALA A 226 1.79 -3.45 4.49
C ALA A 226 3.19 -4.05 4.31
N GLY A 227 3.31 -5.14 3.53
CA GLY A 227 4.60 -5.74 3.17
C GLY A 227 5.48 -4.79 2.36
N PHE A 228 4.93 -4.17 1.33
CA PHE A 228 5.66 -3.16 0.56
C PHE A 228 5.98 -1.92 1.41
N ALA A 229 5.01 -1.45 2.18
CA ALA A 229 5.19 -0.31 3.09
C ALA A 229 6.35 -0.51 4.08
N SER A 230 6.68 -1.75 4.45
CA SER A 230 7.74 -2.05 5.41
C SER A 230 9.14 -1.64 4.95
N PHE A 231 9.36 -1.47 3.66
CA PHE A 231 10.64 -1.02 3.10
C PHE A 231 10.76 0.50 3.02
N LEU A 232 9.64 1.22 2.99
CA LEU A 232 9.60 2.67 2.75
C LEU A 232 10.35 3.51 3.80
N PRO A 233 10.29 3.22 5.12
CA PRO A 233 11.03 4.01 6.10
C PRO A 233 12.53 4.08 5.83
N LYS A 234 13.11 2.97 5.40
CA LYS A 234 14.55 2.85 5.09
C LYS A 234 14.87 3.47 3.73
N VAL A 235 14.03 3.21 2.74
CA VAL A 235 14.27 3.67 1.36
C VAL A 235 14.09 5.17 1.21
N LEU A 236 13.12 5.76 1.92
CA LEU A 236 12.84 7.19 1.89
C LEU A 236 13.71 8.01 2.85
N ASP A 237 14.74 7.39 3.46
CA ASP A 237 15.65 8.03 4.43
C ASP A 237 14.89 8.76 5.56
N LEU A 238 13.79 8.16 6.04
CA LEU A 238 13.04 8.72 7.16
C LEU A 238 13.90 8.67 8.43
N PRO A 239 13.73 9.60 9.39
CA PRO A 239 14.56 9.67 10.59
C PRO A 239 14.28 8.50 11.54
N THR A 240 14.78 7.32 11.18
CA THR A 240 14.59 6.09 11.94
C THR A 240 15.35 6.12 13.25
N ASN A 241 14.72 5.63 14.32
CA ASN A 241 15.33 5.50 15.64
C ASN A 241 15.25 4.03 16.09
N THR A 242 16.26 3.58 16.82
CA THR A 242 16.19 2.26 17.44
C THR A 242 15.08 2.27 18.51
N LEU A 243 14.07 1.42 18.34
CA LEU A 243 13.08 1.22 19.39
C LEU A 243 13.79 0.70 20.64
N LYS A 244 13.71 1.46 21.74
CA LYS A 244 14.03 0.89 23.05
C LYS A 244 12.99 -0.20 23.31
N GLN A 245 13.42 -1.45 23.31
CA GLN A 245 12.56 -2.54 23.75
C GLN A 245 12.15 -2.27 25.20
N SER A 246 10.86 -2.13 25.43
CA SER A 246 10.34 -2.14 26.79
C SER A 246 10.68 -3.51 27.38
N PRO A 247 11.16 -3.59 28.63
CA PRO A 247 11.42 -4.86 29.25
C PRO A 247 10.14 -5.70 29.22
N SER A 248 10.25 -6.97 28.77
CA SER A 248 9.11 -7.87 28.71
C SER A 248 8.56 -8.06 30.12
N LYS A 249 7.35 -7.53 30.38
CA LYS A 249 6.62 -7.85 31.59
C LYS A 249 6.13 -9.29 31.49
N LYS A 250 6.55 -10.16 32.41
CA LYS A 250 5.94 -11.49 32.55
C LYS A 250 4.49 -11.30 33.02
N GLY A 251 3.55 -11.88 32.34
CA GLY A 251 2.12 -11.78 32.67
C GLY A 251 1.26 -12.54 31.68
N ILE A 252 -0.01 -12.65 31.98
CA ILE A 252 -1.04 -13.23 31.11
C ILE A 252 -1.39 -12.16 30.07
N ILE A 253 -1.35 -12.52 28.80
CA ILE A 253 -1.83 -11.66 27.70
C ILE A 253 -3.25 -12.15 27.35
N LEU A 254 -4.23 -11.26 27.49
CA LEU A 254 -5.59 -11.48 26.98
C LEU A 254 -5.67 -10.80 25.61
N ALA A 255 -5.91 -11.58 24.57
CA ALA A 255 -6.23 -11.08 23.23
C ALA A 255 -7.74 -11.26 22.99
N VAL A 256 -8.42 -10.19 22.65
CA VAL A 256 -9.82 -10.20 22.25
C VAL A 256 -9.87 -9.77 20.79
N ALA A 257 -10.45 -10.62 19.93
CA ALA A 257 -10.70 -10.32 18.51
C ALA A 257 -12.23 -10.34 18.30
N GLY A 258 -12.72 -9.35 17.58
CA GLY A 258 -14.13 -9.22 17.20
C GLY A 258 -14.33 -9.43 15.71
#